data_f305ffbcb74aa8335c0b5817502b72f3
#
_entry.id   f305ffbcb74aa8335c0b5817502b72f3
#
_cell.length_a   1.000
_cell.length_b   1.000
_cell.length_c   1.000
_cell.angle_alpha   90.00
_cell.angle_beta   90.00
_cell.angle_gamma   90.00
#
_symmetry.space_group_name_H-M   'P 1'
#
loop_
_entity.id
_entity.type
_entity.pdbx_description
1 polymer ?
#
loop_
_entity_poly.entity_id
_entity_poly.type
_entity_poly.pdbx_seq_one_letter_code
_entity_poly.pdbx_strand_id
1 'polypeptide(L)'
;VMPVQEDENCIKAVMEFLGIDTEESKFGLGGSLFRKNGFEVQDGRLYHYTDSQLDVYQPGFVQIEDGVYHVSEEGSAIDSYPAGFAVVDGVLCHVSVTGSFFDSYPAGFATIDGKLYHVSQDGYAIDQYAEGLQEIDGGMYYVMADGSFLTNGAVGHLTFGADGRYTSGNAVLDSYVDQALAECTNSGMTKAQKLRAAYLYVRDHGAYLARPHQARGTTDWAEESALFMFEHKKGNCYCFAGQFLYMARRLGYDAYVVSGGVGRKDSDHAWVMIHENGTPYIYDVELEWGYRAGKYGHAEYNMYKMPLNKTVFSYQFP
;
A
#
# COMPACT_ATOMS: atom_id res chain seq x y z
N VAL A 1 -9.18 -10.44 -45.79
CA VAL A 1 -8.53 -11.75 -45.71
C VAL A 1 -7.03 -11.48 -45.72
N MET A 2 -6.40 -11.42 -44.56
CA MET A 2 -4.94 -11.39 -44.44
C MET A 2 -4.44 -12.78 -43.99
N PRO A 3 -3.27 -13.23 -44.43
CA PRO A 3 -2.88 -14.62 -44.32
C PRO A 3 -2.33 -14.98 -42.90
N VAL A 4 -2.67 -16.18 -42.52
CA VAL A 4 -2.34 -16.92 -41.29
C VAL A 4 -0.83 -17.28 -41.18
N GLN A 5 0.09 -16.36 -41.45
CA GLN A 5 1.52 -16.69 -41.49
C GLN A 5 2.30 -16.20 -40.23
N GLU A 6 1.64 -15.43 -39.34
CA GLU A 6 2.27 -14.98 -38.08
C GLU A 6 2.11 -16.00 -36.95
N ASP A 7 1.10 -16.86 -36.99
CA ASP A 7 0.83 -17.85 -35.93
C ASP A 7 1.84 -19.01 -35.90
N GLU A 8 2.33 -19.48 -37.07
CA GLU A 8 3.27 -20.61 -37.11
C GLU A 8 4.64 -20.29 -36.50
N ASN A 9 5.09 -19.05 -36.57
CA ASN A 9 6.37 -18.67 -35.96
C ASN A 9 6.30 -18.52 -34.46
N CYS A 10 5.15 -18.12 -33.92
CA CYS A 10 4.90 -18.02 -32.48
C CYS A 10 4.80 -19.43 -31.85
N ILE A 11 4.08 -20.34 -32.53
CA ILE A 11 3.94 -21.73 -32.12
C ILE A 11 5.32 -22.46 -32.16
N LYS A 12 6.14 -22.18 -33.15
CA LYS A 12 7.47 -22.75 -33.28
C LYS A 12 8.42 -22.29 -32.14
N ALA A 13 8.37 -21.01 -31.78
CA ALA A 13 9.15 -20.46 -30.68
C ALA A 13 8.72 -21.04 -29.32
N VAL A 14 7.43 -21.31 -29.13
CA VAL A 14 6.90 -21.97 -27.91
C VAL A 14 7.36 -23.42 -27.86
N MET A 15 7.37 -24.13 -28.99
CA MET A 15 7.82 -25.53 -29.04
C MET A 15 9.32 -25.66 -28.81
N GLU A 16 10.15 -24.77 -29.34
CA GLU A 16 11.59 -24.72 -29.09
C GLU A 16 11.92 -24.40 -27.64
N PHE A 17 11.16 -23.55 -27.00
CA PHE A 17 11.31 -23.20 -25.56
C PHE A 17 10.91 -24.36 -24.63
N LEU A 18 9.91 -25.16 -25.01
CA LEU A 18 9.45 -26.33 -24.26
C LEU A 18 10.29 -27.59 -24.55
N GLY A 19 11.34 -27.49 -25.38
CA GLY A 19 12.20 -28.63 -25.72
C GLY A 19 11.52 -29.69 -26.58
N ILE A 20 10.42 -29.34 -27.26
CA ILE A 20 9.68 -30.28 -28.13
C ILE A 20 10.32 -30.27 -29.51
N ASP A 21 10.92 -31.37 -29.91
CA ASP A 21 11.57 -31.55 -31.23
C ASP A 21 10.51 -31.60 -32.33
N THR A 22 10.55 -30.62 -33.25
CA THR A 22 9.60 -30.49 -34.36
C THR A 22 9.88 -31.38 -35.57
N GLU A 23 10.97 -32.16 -35.58
CA GLU A 23 11.37 -32.98 -36.72
C GLU A 23 10.93 -34.47 -36.65
N GLU A 24 10.44 -34.99 -35.52
CA GLU A 24 10.07 -36.39 -35.43
C GLU A 24 8.62 -36.76 -35.86
N SER A 25 7.81 -35.84 -36.31
CA SER A 25 6.40 -36.13 -36.70
C SER A 25 6.21 -36.75 -38.07
N LYS A 26 7.28 -37.14 -38.80
CA LYS A 26 7.19 -37.58 -40.24
C LYS A 26 7.46 -39.06 -40.50
N PHE A 27 7.60 -39.95 -39.52
CA PHE A 27 7.74 -41.39 -39.79
C PHE A 27 6.66 -42.22 -39.11
N GLY A 28 5.62 -42.55 -39.91
CA GLY A 28 4.72 -43.66 -39.60
C GLY A 28 5.43 -44.99 -39.79
N LEU A 29 5.17 -45.92 -38.85
CA LEU A 29 5.29 -47.36 -38.84
C LEU A 29 6.13 -47.86 -37.66
N GLY A 30 5.43 -48.49 -36.69
CA GLY A 30 6.02 -49.25 -35.62
C GLY A 30 5.52 -48.75 -34.25
N GLY A 31 4.58 -49.49 -33.67
CA GLY A 31 4.10 -49.25 -32.34
C GLY A 31 5.25 -49.13 -31.35
N SER A 32 5.64 -47.90 -31.08
CA SER A 32 6.70 -47.57 -30.14
C SER A 32 6.09 -46.94 -28.91
N LEU A 33 6.46 -47.49 -27.82
CA LEU A 33 6.30 -47.15 -26.41
C LEU A 33 6.61 -45.69 -26.00
N PHE A 34 6.34 -44.70 -26.79
CA PHE A 34 6.45 -43.31 -26.36
C PHE A 34 5.07 -42.86 -25.85
N ARG A 35 4.91 -42.90 -24.52
CA ARG A 35 3.77 -42.31 -23.85
C ARG A 35 3.88 -40.80 -24.00
N LYS A 36 2.82 -40.15 -24.52
CA LYS A 36 2.71 -38.70 -24.48
C LYS A 36 2.55 -38.24 -23.05
N ASN A 37 3.42 -37.37 -22.59
CA ASN A 37 3.31 -36.74 -21.29
C ASN A 37 3.62 -35.25 -21.44
N GLY A 38 2.87 -34.40 -20.71
CA GLY A 38 3.05 -32.97 -20.70
C GLY A 38 2.19 -32.26 -21.75
N PHE A 39 2.60 -31.07 -22.12
CA PHE A 39 1.81 -30.15 -22.95
C PHE A 39 1.99 -30.41 -24.44
N GLU A 40 0.88 -30.39 -25.20
CA GLU A 40 0.85 -30.56 -26.65
C GLU A 40 -0.14 -29.59 -27.30
N VAL A 41 0.26 -28.98 -28.42
CA VAL A 41 -0.63 -28.14 -29.24
C VAL A 41 -1.29 -28.98 -30.32
N GLN A 42 -2.62 -28.97 -30.35
CA GLN A 42 -3.44 -29.61 -31.41
C GLN A 42 -4.46 -28.59 -31.93
N ASP A 43 -4.52 -28.42 -33.25
CA ASP A 43 -5.43 -27.46 -33.90
C ASP A 43 -5.39 -26.04 -33.31
N GLY A 44 -4.16 -25.60 -32.93
CA GLY A 44 -3.92 -24.28 -32.34
C GLY A 44 -4.35 -24.10 -30.88
N ARG A 45 -4.73 -25.18 -30.19
CA ARG A 45 -5.09 -25.18 -28.75
C ARG A 45 -4.10 -26.02 -27.96
N LEU A 46 -3.77 -25.61 -26.76
CA LEU A 46 -2.86 -26.29 -25.84
C LEU A 46 -3.65 -27.31 -24.99
N TYR A 47 -3.10 -28.51 -24.86
CA TYR A 47 -3.63 -29.62 -24.06
C TYR A 47 -2.54 -30.24 -23.19
N HIS A 48 -2.94 -30.88 -22.11
CA HIS A 48 -2.03 -31.63 -21.24
C HIS A 48 -2.35 -33.12 -21.28
N TYR A 49 -1.31 -33.98 -21.32
CA TYR A 49 -1.42 -35.42 -21.41
C TYR A 49 -0.62 -36.12 -20.32
N THR A 50 -1.22 -37.14 -19.75
CA THR A 50 -0.56 -38.10 -18.85
C THR A 50 -0.70 -39.49 -19.42
N ASP A 51 0.44 -40.21 -19.61
CA ASP A 51 0.47 -41.58 -20.18
C ASP A 51 -0.32 -41.74 -21.48
N SER A 52 -0.24 -40.75 -22.37
CA SER A 52 -0.96 -40.64 -23.64
C SER A 52 -2.48 -40.47 -23.54
N GLN A 53 -2.99 -40.24 -22.36
CA GLN A 53 -4.39 -39.90 -22.14
C GLN A 53 -4.51 -38.39 -22.01
N LEU A 54 -5.52 -37.79 -22.69
CA LEU A 54 -5.86 -36.39 -22.53
C LEU A 54 -6.39 -36.15 -21.12
N ASP A 55 -5.76 -35.24 -20.40
CA ASP A 55 -6.20 -34.88 -19.07
C ASP A 55 -7.44 -34.01 -19.13
N VAL A 56 -8.33 -34.16 -18.17
CA VAL A 56 -9.54 -33.36 -17.99
C VAL A 56 -9.53 -32.76 -16.62
N TYR A 57 -9.66 -31.44 -16.59
CA TYR A 57 -9.63 -30.62 -15.38
C TYR A 57 -10.99 -29.94 -15.16
N GLN A 58 -11.18 -29.36 -13.98
CA GLN A 58 -12.28 -28.43 -13.77
C GLN A 58 -12.00 -27.13 -14.56
N PRO A 59 -13.00 -26.55 -15.23
CA PRO A 59 -12.84 -25.25 -15.87
C PRO A 59 -12.38 -24.14 -14.91
N GLY A 60 -11.60 -23.18 -15.43
CA GLY A 60 -11.06 -22.06 -14.66
C GLY A 60 -9.57 -22.24 -14.31
N PHE A 61 -9.10 -21.60 -13.26
CA PHE A 61 -7.70 -21.67 -12.83
C PHE A 61 -7.33 -23.01 -12.23
N VAL A 62 -6.32 -23.65 -12.79
CA VAL A 62 -5.86 -25.00 -12.39
C VAL A 62 -4.34 -25.02 -12.30
N GLN A 63 -3.81 -25.61 -11.22
CA GLN A 63 -2.41 -25.93 -11.11
C GLN A 63 -2.13 -27.19 -11.93
N ILE A 64 -1.27 -27.08 -12.96
CA ILE A 64 -0.81 -28.20 -13.78
C ILE A 64 0.71 -28.17 -13.72
N GLU A 65 1.32 -29.26 -13.21
CA GLU A 65 2.75 -29.29 -12.92
C GLU A 65 3.17 -28.09 -12.04
N ASP A 66 4.14 -27.31 -12.48
CA ASP A 66 4.65 -26.16 -11.73
C ASP A 66 3.98 -24.81 -12.10
N GLY A 67 2.98 -24.81 -13.01
CA GLY A 67 2.33 -23.61 -13.52
C GLY A 67 0.84 -23.51 -13.21
N VAL A 68 0.30 -22.31 -13.17
CA VAL A 68 -1.14 -22.04 -13.10
C VAL A 68 -1.64 -21.75 -14.51
N TYR A 69 -2.67 -22.47 -14.94
CA TYR A 69 -3.28 -22.37 -16.27
C TYR A 69 -4.77 -22.07 -16.14
N HIS A 70 -5.35 -21.53 -17.20
CA HIS A 70 -6.81 -21.42 -17.28
C HIS A 70 -7.35 -22.47 -18.23
N VAL A 71 -8.18 -23.37 -17.71
CA VAL A 71 -8.80 -24.43 -18.49
C VAL A 71 -10.17 -23.98 -18.98
N SER A 72 -10.44 -24.22 -20.25
CA SER A 72 -11.70 -23.87 -20.91
C SER A 72 -12.90 -24.59 -20.30
N GLU A 73 -14.12 -24.11 -20.60
CA GLU A 73 -15.36 -24.73 -20.13
C GLU A 73 -15.51 -26.21 -20.53
N GLU A 74 -14.82 -26.65 -21.58
CA GLU A 74 -14.79 -28.07 -22.01
C GLU A 74 -13.96 -28.95 -21.07
N GLY A 75 -13.16 -28.36 -20.18
CA GLY A 75 -12.34 -29.08 -19.20
C GLY A 75 -11.06 -29.72 -19.74
N SER A 76 -10.69 -29.52 -21.00
CA SER A 76 -9.54 -30.19 -21.60
C SER A 76 -8.56 -29.26 -22.29
N ALA A 77 -9.02 -28.19 -22.92
CA ALA A 77 -8.14 -27.21 -23.56
C ALA A 77 -7.70 -26.13 -22.58
N ILE A 78 -6.47 -25.69 -22.72
CA ILE A 78 -5.89 -24.58 -21.97
C ILE A 78 -6.06 -23.32 -22.81
N ASP A 79 -6.63 -22.29 -22.19
CA ASP A 79 -6.87 -21.01 -22.84
C ASP A 79 -5.57 -20.19 -22.94
N SER A 80 -5.48 -19.36 -23.97
CA SER A 80 -4.35 -18.47 -24.20
C SER A 80 -4.79 -17.01 -24.11
N TYR A 81 -3.95 -16.18 -23.52
CA TYR A 81 -4.19 -14.75 -23.32
C TYR A 81 -2.98 -13.94 -23.80
N PRO A 82 -3.16 -12.66 -24.14
CA PRO A 82 -2.02 -11.77 -24.39
C PRO A 82 -1.10 -11.71 -23.18
N ALA A 83 0.21 -11.72 -23.41
CA ALA A 83 1.21 -11.59 -22.34
C ALA A 83 1.07 -10.26 -21.58
N GLY A 84 1.37 -10.27 -20.28
CA GLY A 84 1.24 -9.13 -19.39
C GLY A 84 -0.06 -9.16 -18.58
N PHE A 85 -0.50 -8.00 -18.11
CA PHE A 85 -1.69 -7.92 -17.23
C PHE A 85 -2.98 -8.25 -18.01
N ALA A 86 -3.75 -9.18 -17.46
CA ALA A 86 -5.07 -9.57 -17.96
C ALA A 86 -6.06 -9.82 -16.83
N VAL A 87 -7.34 -9.54 -17.09
CA VAL A 87 -8.44 -9.92 -16.19
C VAL A 87 -9.09 -11.17 -16.77
N VAL A 88 -9.00 -12.28 -16.04
CA VAL A 88 -9.56 -13.57 -16.43
C VAL A 88 -10.53 -14.00 -15.33
N ASP A 89 -11.77 -14.27 -15.67
CA ASP A 89 -12.87 -14.59 -14.74
C ASP A 89 -13.00 -13.60 -13.57
N GLY A 90 -12.72 -12.30 -13.85
CA GLY A 90 -12.76 -11.24 -12.84
C GLY A 90 -11.52 -11.14 -11.95
N VAL A 91 -10.51 -11.98 -12.16
CA VAL A 91 -9.23 -11.98 -11.43
C VAL A 91 -8.18 -11.29 -12.27
N LEU A 92 -7.48 -10.30 -11.71
CA LEU A 92 -6.32 -9.68 -12.34
C LEU A 92 -5.11 -10.60 -12.16
N CYS A 93 -4.46 -10.97 -13.24
CA CYS A 93 -3.29 -11.84 -13.28
C CYS A 93 -2.21 -11.26 -14.18
N HIS A 94 -0.99 -11.75 -14.08
CA HIS A 94 0.07 -11.49 -15.03
C HIS A 94 0.30 -12.74 -15.88
N VAL A 95 0.03 -12.63 -17.16
CA VAL A 95 0.16 -13.72 -18.14
C VAL A 95 1.60 -13.80 -18.60
N SER A 96 2.15 -15.00 -18.65
CA SER A 96 3.50 -15.24 -19.13
C SER A 96 3.73 -14.82 -20.58
N VAL A 97 4.99 -14.68 -20.95
CA VAL A 97 5.37 -14.31 -22.34
C VAL A 97 4.88 -15.31 -23.40
N THR A 98 4.57 -16.55 -23.00
CA THR A 98 4.02 -17.59 -23.91
C THR A 98 2.51 -17.48 -24.08
N GLY A 99 1.84 -16.70 -23.25
CA GLY A 99 0.39 -16.52 -23.28
C GLY A 99 -0.44 -17.68 -22.73
N SER A 100 0.19 -18.74 -22.24
CA SER A 100 -0.51 -19.99 -21.86
C SER A 100 -0.61 -20.26 -20.37
N PHE A 101 0.22 -19.62 -19.54
CA PHE A 101 0.17 -19.76 -18.09
C PHE A 101 0.34 -18.41 -17.40
N PHE A 102 0.01 -18.36 -16.11
CA PHE A 102 0.11 -17.16 -15.30
C PHE A 102 1.40 -17.20 -14.48
N ASP A 103 2.09 -16.06 -14.46
CA ASP A 103 3.28 -15.92 -13.65
C ASP A 103 2.91 -15.98 -12.17
N SER A 104 3.77 -16.64 -11.40
CA SER A 104 3.61 -16.78 -9.95
C SER A 104 4.62 -15.93 -9.21
N TYR A 105 4.15 -15.27 -8.16
CA TYR A 105 4.93 -14.39 -7.29
C TYR A 105 4.72 -14.78 -5.82
N PRO A 106 5.65 -14.44 -4.93
CA PRO A 106 5.40 -14.56 -3.49
C PRO A 106 4.17 -13.76 -3.08
N ALA A 107 3.34 -14.33 -2.21
CA ALA A 107 2.19 -13.60 -1.64
C ALA A 107 2.64 -12.33 -0.89
N GLY A 108 1.81 -11.28 -0.94
CA GLY A 108 2.12 -9.96 -0.42
C GLY A 108 2.70 -9.03 -1.49
N PHE A 109 3.54 -8.07 -1.10
CA PHE A 109 4.06 -7.08 -2.04
C PHE A 109 5.14 -7.65 -2.96
N ALA A 110 4.93 -7.53 -4.27
CA ALA A 110 5.85 -7.98 -5.31
C ALA A 110 6.00 -6.92 -6.42
N THR A 111 7.19 -6.85 -7.01
CA THR A 111 7.44 -5.98 -8.17
C THR A 111 7.18 -6.77 -9.45
N ILE A 112 6.24 -6.29 -10.26
CA ILE A 112 5.84 -6.86 -11.55
C ILE A 112 5.99 -5.75 -12.59
N ASP A 113 6.75 -5.98 -13.64
CA ASP A 113 7.05 -4.99 -14.69
C ASP A 113 7.53 -3.62 -14.15
N GLY A 114 8.35 -3.65 -13.09
CA GLY A 114 8.92 -2.46 -12.47
C GLY A 114 7.98 -1.66 -11.59
N LYS A 115 6.76 -2.14 -11.34
CA LYS A 115 5.78 -1.54 -10.43
C LYS A 115 5.45 -2.47 -9.28
N LEU A 116 5.10 -1.89 -8.13
CA LEU A 116 4.73 -2.64 -6.93
C LEU A 116 3.25 -3.00 -6.96
N TYR A 117 2.93 -4.28 -6.73
CA TYR A 117 1.57 -4.80 -6.58
C TYR A 117 1.46 -5.66 -5.33
N HIS A 118 0.24 -5.95 -4.90
CA HIS A 118 -0.04 -6.92 -3.85
C HIS A 118 -0.59 -8.19 -4.46
N VAL A 119 0.10 -9.32 -4.21
CA VAL A 119 -0.24 -10.64 -4.72
C VAL A 119 -0.98 -11.41 -3.65
N SER A 120 -2.06 -12.05 -4.02
CA SER A 120 -2.88 -12.87 -3.12
C SER A 120 -2.13 -14.14 -2.64
N GLN A 121 -2.73 -14.86 -1.70
CA GLN A 121 -2.12 -16.06 -1.10
C GLN A 121 -1.94 -17.22 -2.08
N ASP A 122 -2.66 -17.24 -3.19
CA ASP A 122 -2.52 -18.26 -4.25
C ASP A 122 -1.29 -18.01 -5.15
N GLY A 123 -0.68 -16.83 -5.06
CA GLY A 123 0.57 -16.50 -5.75
C GLY A 123 0.43 -16.06 -7.20
N TYR A 124 -0.76 -16.07 -7.79
CA TYR A 124 -0.98 -15.64 -9.19
C TYR A 124 -1.99 -14.51 -9.35
N ALA A 125 -2.95 -14.39 -8.46
CA ALA A 125 -3.91 -13.31 -8.48
C ALA A 125 -3.31 -12.03 -7.88
N ILE A 126 -3.59 -10.89 -8.51
CA ILE A 126 -3.17 -9.58 -8.06
C ILE A 126 -4.36 -8.91 -7.39
N ASP A 127 -4.21 -8.59 -6.11
CA ASP A 127 -5.26 -7.95 -5.34
C ASP A 127 -5.53 -6.54 -5.86
N GLN A 128 -6.81 -6.21 -6.00
CA GLN A 128 -7.24 -4.90 -6.48
C GLN A 128 -7.76 -4.07 -5.31
N TYR A 129 -7.20 -2.88 -5.17
CA TYR A 129 -7.59 -1.89 -4.17
C TYR A 129 -8.14 -0.64 -4.86
N ALA A 130 -9.00 0.09 -4.16
CA ALA A 130 -9.46 1.39 -4.65
C ALA A 130 -8.29 2.39 -4.70
N GLU A 131 -8.26 3.25 -5.74
CA GLU A 131 -7.28 4.32 -5.86
C GLU A 131 -7.26 5.21 -4.60
N GLY A 132 -6.06 5.66 -4.23
CA GLY A 132 -5.84 6.50 -3.08
C GLY A 132 -5.19 5.79 -1.89
N LEU A 133 -5.34 6.37 -0.70
CA LEU A 133 -4.73 5.85 0.53
C LEU A 133 -5.43 4.58 1.02
N GLN A 134 -4.67 3.52 1.23
CA GLN A 134 -5.14 2.23 1.73
C GLN A 134 -4.27 1.75 2.89
N GLU A 135 -4.90 1.23 3.94
CA GLU A 135 -4.22 0.52 5.03
C GLU A 135 -4.20 -0.98 4.70
N ILE A 136 -3.01 -1.54 4.45
CA ILE A 136 -2.81 -2.95 4.07
C ILE A 136 -1.74 -3.51 4.99
N ASP A 137 -2.01 -4.65 5.64
CA ASP A 137 -1.09 -5.35 6.55
C ASP A 137 -0.47 -4.41 7.61
N GLY A 138 -1.28 -3.47 8.12
CA GLY A 138 -0.84 -2.49 9.11
C GLY A 138 0.09 -1.41 8.56
N GLY A 139 0.32 -1.35 7.25
CA GLY A 139 1.02 -0.27 6.54
C GLY A 139 0.04 0.69 5.86
N MET A 140 0.48 1.94 5.64
CA MET A 140 -0.25 2.91 4.82
C MET A 140 0.42 3.00 3.46
N TYR A 141 -0.35 2.81 2.40
CA TYR A 141 0.07 2.80 1.00
C TYR A 141 -0.79 3.74 0.17
N TYR A 142 -0.29 4.17 -0.99
CA TYR A 142 -1.07 4.91 -1.97
C TYR A 142 -1.21 4.09 -3.25
N VAL A 143 -2.45 3.74 -3.59
CA VAL A 143 -2.81 3.00 -4.81
C VAL A 143 -2.97 3.97 -5.97
N MET A 144 -2.26 3.71 -7.05
CA MET A 144 -2.32 4.48 -8.30
C MET A 144 -3.55 4.06 -9.13
N ALA A 145 -3.93 4.87 -10.11
CA ALA A 145 -5.06 4.59 -11.00
C ALA A 145 -4.95 3.27 -11.78
N ASP A 146 -3.74 2.76 -11.97
CA ASP A 146 -3.48 1.48 -12.64
C ASP A 146 -3.43 0.27 -11.67
N GLY A 147 -3.76 0.48 -10.40
CA GLY A 147 -3.76 -0.53 -9.36
C GLY A 147 -2.39 -0.84 -8.74
N SER A 148 -1.30 -0.25 -9.25
CA SER A 148 0.02 -0.34 -8.63
C SER A 148 0.14 0.56 -7.40
N PHE A 149 1.14 0.32 -6.56
CA PHE A 149 1.43 1.16 -5.40
C PHE A 149 2.51 2.19 -5.71
N LEU A 150 2.33 3.41 -5.22
CA LEU A 150 3.32 4.48 -5.30
C LEU A 150 4.58 4.09 -4.51
N THR A 151 5.73 4.10 -5.16
CA THR A 151 7.04 3.90 -4.54
C THR A 151 7.93 5.11 -4.74
N ASN A 152 8.80 5.42 -3.78
CA ASN A 152 9.77 6.53 -3.83
C ASN A 152 9.12 7.86 -4.26
N GLY A 153 7.93 8.17 -3.75
CA GLY A 153 7.15 9.34 -4.14
C GLY A 153 6.40 9.96 -2.99
N ALA A 154 5.62 11.00 -3.29
CA ALA A 154 4.82 11.69 -2.29
C ALA A 154 3.45 12.09 -2.83
N VAL A 155 2.44 12.13 -1.93
CA VAL A 155 1.11 12.68 -2.19
C VAL A 155 0.75 13.61 -1.03
N GLY A 156 0.55 14.90 -1.32
CA GLY A 156 0.42 15.91 -0.28
C GLY A 156 1.67 15.94 0.61
N HIS A 157 1.49 15.80 1.93
CA HIS A 157 2.59 15.74 2.89
C HIS A 157 2.98 14.29 3.28
N LEU A 158 2.49 13.29 2.56
CA LEU A 158 2.78 11.88 2.80
C LEU A 158 3.83 11.38 1.82
N THR A 159 4.92 10.83 2.34
CA THR A 159 6.03 10.26 1.57
C THR A 159 6.00 8.73 1.65
N PHE A 160 6.30 8.06 0.54
CA PHE A 160 6.29 6.60 0.41
C PHE A 160 7.68 6.11 0.03
N GLY A 161 8.15 5.06 0.70
CA GLY A 161 9.46 4.45 0.48
C GLY A 161 9.52 3.58 -0.77
N ALA A 162 10.66 2.90 -0.95
CA ALA A 162 10.87 1.95 -2.05
C ALA A 162 9.95 0.72 -1.96
N ASP A 163 9.53 0.37 -0.75
CA ASP A 163 8.56 -0.69 -0.44
C ASP A 163 7.09 -0.24 -0.57
N GLY A 164 6.85 0.99 -1.01
CA GLY A 164 5.53 1.60 -1.13
C GLY A 164 4.87 2.02 0.18
N ARG A 165 5.48 1.71 1.34
CA ARG A 165 4.93 2.06 2.65
C ARG A 165 5.19 3.53 2.98
N TYR A 166 4.23 4.18 3.65
CA TYR A 166 4.46 5.52 4.21
C TYR A 166 5.69 5.51 5.13
N THR A 167 6.52 6.53 5.00
CA THR A 167 7.68 6.78 5.85
C THR A 167 7.83 8.27 6.15
N SER A 168 8.33 8.61 7.34
CA SER A 168 8.79 9.97 7.65
C SER A 168 10.11 10.33 6.95
N GLY A 169 10.83 9.33 6.40
CA GLY A 169 12.21 9.43 5.95
C GLY A 169 13.22 9.10 7.04
N ASN A 170 12.78 8.91 8.29
CA ASN A 170 13.61 8.57 9.45
C ASN A 170 13.11 7.28 10.09
N ALA A 171 13.84 6.19 9.92
CA ALA A 171 13.45 4.86 10.40
C ALA A 171 13.29 4.78 11.94
N VAL A 172 14.05 5.58 12.70
CA VAL A 172 13.92 5.64 14.16
C VAL A 172 12.60 6.28 14.55
N LEU A 173 12.24 7.40 13.91
CA LEU A 173 10.98 8.07 14.12
C LEU A 173 9.80 7.18 13.71
N ASP A 174 9.88 6.51 12.55
CA ASP A 174 8.85 5.58 12.08
C ASP A 174 8.62 4.44 13.10
N SER A 175 9.70 3.89 13.69
CA SER A 175 9.61 2.86 14.73
C SER A 175 8.91 3.37 16.01
N TYR A 176 9.24 4.56 16.49
CA TYR A 176 8.54 5.17 17.62
C TYR A 176 7.06 5.41 17.35
N VAL A 177 6.74 5.90 16.16
CA VAL A 177 5.35 6.13 15.73
C VAL A 177 4.56 4.83 15.67
N ASP A 178 5.13 3.78 15.08
CA ASP A 178 4.49 2.46 14.98
C ASP A 178 4.24 1.87 16.37
N GLN A 179 5.21 1.97 17.29
CA GLN A 179 5.06 1.53 18.68
C GLN A 179 3.94 2.30 19.40
N ALA A 180 3.93 3.63 19.31
CA ALA A 180 2.92 4.45 19.97
C ALA A 180 1.51 4.18 19.44
N LEU A 181 1.37 3.97 18.11
CA LEU A 181 0.10 3.60 17.51
C LEU A 181 -0.35 2.21 17.94
N ALA A 182 0.56 1.24 18.04
CA ALA A 182 0.24 -0.10 18.55
C ALA A 182 -0.23 -0.07 20.03
N GLU A 183 0.28 0.86 20.84
CA GLU A 183 -0.13 1.04 22.22
C GLU A 183 -1.54 1.64 22.36
N CYS A 184 -1.94 2.55 21.45
CA CYS A 184 -3.18 3.31 21.58
C CYS A 184 -4.29 2.96 20.58
N THR A 185 -4.03 2.10 19.60
CA THR A 185 -5.01 1.72 18.55
C THR A 185 -5.16 0.21 18.41
N ASN A 186 -6.22 -0.23 17.72
CA ASN A 186 -6.42 -1.63 17.34
C ASN A 186 -7.17 -1.73 16.00
N SER A 187 -7.25 -2.95 15.45
CA SER A 187 -7.87 -3.23 14.15
C SER A 187 -9.38 -2.97 14.10
N GLY A 188 -10.07 -2.95 15.24
CA GLY A 188 -11.50 -2.64 15.32
C GLY A 188 -11.84 -1.15 15.27
N MET A 189 -10.83 -0.28 15.36
CA MET A 189 -11.03 1.17 15.33
C MET A 189 -11.15 1.69 13.89
N THR A 190 -12.09 2.60 13.67
CA THR A 190 -12.14 3.41 12.45
C THR A 190 -10.93 4.35 12.37
N LYS A 191 -10.59 4.83 11.17
CA LYS A 191 -9.51 5.82 10.97
C LYS A 191 -9.66 7.04 11.88
N ALA A 192 -10.88 7.56 12.05
CA ALA A 192 -11.16 8.70 12.93
C ALA A 192 -10.97 8.37 14.41
N GLN A 193 -11.32 7.16 14.84
CA GLN A 193 -11.07 6.70 16.21
C GLN A 193 -9.57 6.54 16.48
N LYS A 194 -8.80 6.00 15.54
CA LYS A 194 -7.34 5.90 15.61
C LYS A 194 -6.71 7.28 15.75
N LEU A 195 -7.15 8.28 14.96
CA LEU A 195 -6.64 9.66 15.07
C LEU A 195 -6.93 10.27 16.45
N ARG A 196 -8.15 10.07 16.96
CA ARG A 196 -8.51 10.56 18.31
C ARG A 196 -7.67 9.87 19.39
N ALA A 197 -7.44 8.57 19.27
CA ALA A 197 -6.60 7.81 20.19
C ALA A 197 -5.14 8.32 20.16
N ALA A 198 -4.58 8.57 18.98
CA ALA A 198 -3.25 9.15 18.80
C ALA A 198 -3.14 10.53 19.47
N TYR A 199 -4.13 11.40 19.26
CA TYR A 199 -4.19 12.72 19.89
C TYR A 199 -4.19 12.61 21.44
N LEU A 200 -5.03 11.72 21.97
CA LEU A 200 -5.13 11.49 23.43
C LEU A 200 -3.84 10.86 23.99
N TYR A 201 -3.20 9.97 23.23
CA TYR A 201 -1.92 9.39 23.59
C TYR A 201 -0.86 10.48 23.80
N VAL A 202 -0.68 11.38 22.84
CA VAL A 202 0.29 12.48 22.93
C VAL A 202 -0.05 13.39 24.13
N ARG A 203 -1.32 13.74 24.29
CA ARG A 203 -1.79 14.59 25.38
C ARG A 203 -1.53 13.97 26.77
N ASP A 204 -1.80 12.69 26.93
CA ASP A 204 -1.85 12.05 28.26
C ASP A 204 -0.51 11.44 28.68
N HIS A 205 0.40 11.16 27.73
CA HIS A 205 1.74 10.62 28.00
C HIS A 205 2.84 11.69 27.97
N GLY A 206 2.51 12.92 27.57
CA GLY A 206 3.44 14.04 27.50
C GLY A 206 3.44 14.92 28.76
N ALA A 207 4.56 15.56 29.04
CA ALA A 207 4.69 16.61 30.03
C ALA A 207 5.31 17.87 29.40
N TYR A 208 4.99 19.05 29.93
CA TYR A 208 5.59 20.29 29.44
C TYR A 208 7.02 20.47 29.92
N LEU A 209 7.90 20.76 28.99
CA LEU A 209 9.29 21.19 29.23
C LEU A 209 9.58 22.40 28.34
N ALA A 210 9.94 23.54 28.95
CA ALA A 210 10.33 24.73 28.21
C ALA A 210 11.57 24.47 27.34
N ARG A 211 11.47 24.77 26.07
CA ARG A 211 12.54 24.70 25.07
C ARG A 211 12.52 25.99 24.23
N PRO A 212 13.60 26.32 23.52
CA PRO A 212 13.59 27.45 22.59
C PRO A 212 12.45 27.34 21.59
N HIS A 213 11.81 28.49 21.31
CA HIS A 213 10.81 28.59 20.26
C HIS A 213 11.46 28.61 18.89
N GLN A 214 10.77 28.08 17.90
CA GLN A 214 11.18 28.11 16.52
C GLN A 214 10.65 29.37 15.82
N ALA A 215 11.27 29.76 14.71
CA ALA A 215 10.80 30.89 13.93
C ALA A 215 9.41 30.62 13.35
N ARG A 216 8.54 31.64 13.34
CA ARG A 216 7.21 31.53 12.74
C ARG A 216 7.31 31.23 11.25
N GLY A 217 6.41 30.40 10.75
CA GLY A 217 6.37 29.96 9.36
C GLY A 217 7.37 28.86 9.00
N THR A 218 8.22 28.41 9.93
CA THR A 218 9.13 27.28 9.70
C THR A 218 8.49 25.96 10.10
N THR A 219 8.93 24.85 9.48
CA THR A 219 8.40 23.50 9.71
C THR A 219 9.51 22.45 9.86
N ASP A 220 10.75 22.78 9.56
CA ASP A 220 11.94 21.93 9.60
C ASP A 220 12.28 21.35 10.98
N TRP A 221 11.76 21.97 12.02
CA TRP A 221 11.88 21.53 13.41
C TRP A 221 11.04 20.30 13.77
N ALA A 222 10.08 19.90 12.92
CA ALA A 222 9.05 18.94 13.28
C ALA A 222 9.61 17.55 13.59
N GLU A 223 10.59 17.09 12.82
CA GLU A 223 11.21 15.77 13.01
C GLU A 223 12.01 15.69 14.33
N GLU A 224 12.90 16.64 14.56
CA GLU A 224 13.70 16.71 15.79
C GLU A 224 12.81 16.86 17.02
N SER A 225 11.79 17.68 16.94
CA SER A 225 10.83 17.88 18.03
C SER A 225 10.00 16.64 18.32
N ALA A 226 9.61 15.88 17.31
CA ALA A 226 8.91 14.61 17.46
C ALA A 226 9.81 13.55 18.13
N LEU A 227 11.02 13.36 17.63
CA LEU A 227 12.01 12.45 18.22
C LEU A 227 12.24 12.79 19.69
N PHE A 228 12.49 14.07 20.01
CA PHE A 228 12.68 14.51 21.38
C PHE A 228 11.48 14.15 22.29
N MET A 229 10.26 14.34 21.77
CA MET A 229 9.06 14.00 22.54
C MET A 229 8.89 12.50 22.78
N PHE A 230 9.18 11.67 21.79
CA PHE A 230 9.15 10.21 21.95
C PHE A 230 10.18 9.71 22.96
N GLU A 231 11.40 10.22 22.90
CA GLU A 231 12.51 9.80 23.77
C GLU A 231 12.35 10.27 25.21
N HIS A 232 11.94 11.52 25.42
CA HIS A 232 11.96 12.15 26.72
C HIS A 232 10.58 12.26 27.37
N LYS A 233 9.49 12.04 26.65
CA LYS A 233 8.09 12.17 27.07
C LYS A 233 7.77 13.54 27.68
N LYS A 234 8.49 14.56 27.26
CA LYS A 234 8.33 15.96 27.66
C LYS A 234 8.88 16.91 26.60
N GLY A 235 8.23 18.05 26.46
CA GLY A 235 8.63 19.08 25.49
C GLY A 235 7.71 20.29 25.52
N ASN A 236 7.94 21.23 24.65
CA ASN A 236 7.07 22.39 24.44
C ASN A 236 6.04 22.13 23.34
N CYS A 237 5.27 23.16 22.94
CA CYS A 237 4.25 23.06 21.91
C CYS A 237 4.75 22.45 20.60
N TYR A 238 6.00 22.71 20.19
CA TYR A 238 6.61 22.13 19.01
C TYR A 238 6.78 20.63 19.13
N CYS A 239 7.15 20.13 20.29
CA CYS A 239 7.32 18.70 20.56
C CYS A 239 5.98 17.95 20.57
N PHE A 240 4.93 18.52 21.19
CA PHE A 240 3.58 17.96 21.14
C PHE A 240 3.03 17.95 19.70
N ALA A 241 3.19 19.06 18.97
CA ALA A 241 2.75 19.14 17.59
C ALA A 241 3.50 18.15 16.67
N GLY A 242 4.82 18.06 16.80
CA GLY A 242 5.65 17.15 16.00
C GLY A 242 5.28 15.68 16.23
N GLN A 243 5.13 15.26 17.48
CA GLN A 243 4.74 13.88 17.79
C GLN A 243 3.37 13.52 17.19
N PHE A 244 2.36 14.38 17.39
CA PHE A 244 1.04 14.16 16.84
C PHE A 244 1.03 14.21 15.30
N LEU A 245 1.80 15.08 14.67
CA LEU A 245 1.97 15.17 13.21
C LEU A 245 2.31 13.80 12.61
N TYR A 246 3.38 13.17 13.10
CA TYR A 246 3.86 11.92 12.52
C TYR A 246 2.93 10.75 12.81
N MET A 247 2.27 10.72 13.98
CA MET A 247 1.22 9.74 14.25
C MET A 247 0.02 9.93 13.30
N ALA A 248 -0.41 11.17 13.04
CA ALA A 248 -1.50 11.45 12.11
C ALA A 248 -1.14 11.06 10.66
N ARG A 249 0.07 11.39 10.21
CA ARG A 249 0.56 11.00 8.87
C ARG A 249 0.64 9.49 8.70
N ARG A 250 1.09 8.78 9.73
CA ARG A 250 1.15 7.31 9.71
C ARG A 250 -0.22 6.66 9.61
N LEU A 251 -1.27 7.33 10.09
CA LEU A 251 -2.68 6.97 9.91
C LEU A 251 -3.25 7.44 8.56
N GLY A 252 -2.44 7.99 7.66
CA GLY A 252 -2.84 8.43 6.33
C GLY A 252 -3.58 9.77 6.30
N TYR A 253 -3.37 10.64 7.26
CA TYR A 253 -3.88 12.01 7.21
C TYR A 253 -2.85 12.93 6.56
N ASP A 254 -3.31 13.76 5.62
CA ASP A 254 -2.49 14.83 5.04
C ASP A 254 -2.37 15.97 6.06
N ALA A 255 -1.46 15.76 7.02
CA ALA A 255 -1.23 16.63 8.15
C ALA A 255 0.04 17.47 7.98
N TYR A 256 0.01 18.72 8.46
CA TYR A 256 1.19 19.58 8.51
C TYR A 256 1.20 20.42 9.79
N VAL A 257 2.39 20.87 10.20
CA VAL A 257 2.55 21.74 11.35
C VAL A 257 2.52 23.20 10.94
N VAL A 258 2.08 24.03 11.86
CA VAL A 258 2.17 25.50 11.76
C VAL A 258 2.89 26.02 12.99
N SER A 259 3.88 26.89 12.78
CA SER A 259 4.46 27.74 13.82
C SER A 259 3.98 29.18 13.62
N GLY A 260 3.25 29.69 14.60
CA GLY A 260 2.61 31.02 14.53
C GLY A 260 2.40 31.62 15.90
N GLY A 261 1.34 32.36 16.06
CA GLY A 261 0.97 32.98 17.33
C GLY A 261 -0.35 32.46 17.88
N VAL A 262 -0.53 32.50 19.21
CA VAL A 262 -1.79 32.11 19.85
C VAL A 262 -2.19 33.09 20.96
N GLY A 263 -3.51 33.27 21.07
CA GLY A 263 -4.13 34.07 22.13
C GLY A 263 -3.97 35.60 21.94
N ARG A 264 -4.49 36.34 22.91
CA ARG A 264 -4.50 37.83 22.84
C ARG A 264 -3.11 38.46 22.88
N LYS A 265 -2.12 37.74 23.43
CA LYS A 265 -0.73 38.25 23.53
C LYS A 265 0.11 37.85 22.33
N ASP A 266 -0.48 37.15 21.37
CA ASP A 266 0.20 36.66 20.18
C ASP A 266 1.50 35.89 20.53
N SER A 267 1.38 34.95 21.49
CA SER A 267 2.52 34.19 21.99
C SER A 267 2.93 33.16 20.96
N ASP A 268 4.24 32.98 20.72
CA ASP A 268 4.77 31.97 19.81
C ASP A 268 4.27 30.58 20.18
N HIS A 269 3.76 29.85 19.20
CA HIS A 269 3.10 28.57 19.41
C HIS A 269 3.14 27.71 18.15
N ALA A 270 2.92 26.38 18.33
CA ALA A 270 2.84 25.44 17.24
C ALA A 270 1.65 24.49 17.42
N TRP A 271 1.03 24.14 16.31
CA TRP A 271 -0.11 23.22 16.24
C TRP A 271 -0.09 22.40 14.95
N VAL A 272 -0.98 21.43 14.83
CA VAL A 272 -1.16 20.62 13.63
C VAL A 272 -2.41 21.03 12.88
N MET A 273 -2.31 21.07 11.56
CA MET A 273 -3.42 21.26 10.64
C MET A 273 -3.68 19.95 9.89
N ILE A 274 -4.95 19.60 9.75
CA ILE A 274 -5.38 18.48 8.89
C ILE A 274 -6.54 18.95 8.02
N HIS A 275 -6.48 18.66 6.72
CA HIS A 275 -7.60 18.87 5.83
C HIS A 275 -8.44 17.58 5.73
N GLU A 276 -9.69 17.65 6.13
CA GLU A 276 -10.64 16.55 5.98
C GLU A 276 -11.76 16.98 5.01
N ASN A 277 -11.87 16.27 3.90
CA ASN A 277 -12.82 16.61 2.83
C ASN A 277 -12.73 18.09 2.38
N GLY A 278 -11.51 18.61 2.24
CA GLY A 278 -11.26 19.99 1.84
C GLY A 278 -11.45 21.03 2.94
N THR A 279 -11.88 20.65 4.13
CA THR A 279 -12.04 21.56 5.28
C THR A 279 -10.82 21.47 6.20
N PRO A 280 -10.14 22.60 6.49
CA PRO A 280 -9.03 22.65 7.42
C PRO A 280 -9.50 22.67 8.88
N TYR A 281 -8.82 21.87 9.70
CA TYR A 281 -9.04 21.80 11.14
C TYR A 281 -7.73 21.99 11.91
N ILE A 282 -7.80 22.67 13.04
CA ILE A 282 -6.71 22.82 14.00
C ILE A 282 -6.79 21.69 15.03
N TYR A 283 -5.63 21.11 15.34
CA TYR A 283 -5.42 20.15 16.42
C TYR A 283 -4.30 20.68 17.31
N ASP A 284 -4.63 21.03 18.55
CA ASP A 284 -3.69 21.64 19.50
C ASP A 284 -3.59 20.82 20.77
N VAL A 285 -2.65 19.90 20.76
CA VAL A 285 -2.48 18.93 21.85
C VAL A 285 -1.92 19.57 23.11
N GLU A 286 -0.97 20.51 22.95
CA GLU A 286 -0.28 21.13 24.10
C GLU A 286 -1.19 22.06 24.89
N LEU A 287 -1.95 22.92 24.22
CA LEU A 287 -2.89 23.78 24.94
C LEU A 287 -4.00 22.96 25.62
N GLU A 288 -4.54 21.92 24.99
CA GLU A 288 -5.49 21.02 25.65
C GLU A 288 -4.86 20.35 26.87
N TRP A 289 -3.61 19.90 26.77
CA TRP A 289 -2.85 19.36 27.89
C TRP A 289 -2.72 20.38 29.01
N GLY A 290 -2.31 21.61 28.70
CA GLY A 290 -2.08 22.68 29.67
C GLY A 290 -3.33 23.07 30.46
N TYR A 291 -4.45 23.17 29.77
CA TYR A 291 -5.73 23.51 30.42
C TYR A 291 -6.30 22.35 31.24
N ARG A 292 -6.17 21.12 30.75
CA ARG A 292 -6.61 19.92 31.45
C ARG A 292 -5.79 19.64 32.70
N ALA A 293 -4.50 19.86 32.69
CA ALA A 293 -3.60 19.63 33.83
C ALA A 293 -3.88 20.52 35.04
N GLY A 294 -4.87 21.41 34.96
CA GLY A 294 -5.31 22.24 36.09
C GLY A 294 -4.37 23.38 36.45
N LYS A 295 -3.35 23.65 35.61
CA LYS A 295 -2.44 24.80 35.83
C LYS A 295 -3.18 26.14 35.94
N TYR A 296 -4.34 26.23 35.29
CA TYR A 296 -5.17 27.43 35.24
C TYR A 296 -6.56 27.24 35.84
N GLY A 297 -6.87 26.05 36.41
CA GLY A 297 -8.09 25.78 37.18
C GLY A 297 -9.41 25.91 36.41
N HIS A 298 -9.39 25.71 35.09
CA HIS A 298 -10.53 26.00 34.23
C HIS A 298 -11.09 24.74 33.54
N ALA A 299 -12.32 24.90 33.02
CA ALA A 299 -13.04 23.90 32.31
C ALA A 299 -12.19 23.25 31.18
N GLU A 300 -12.40 21.95 30.98
CA GLU A 300 -11.78 21.23 29.88
C GLU A 300 -12.13 21.85 28.54
N TYR A 301 -11.14 22.37 27.85
CA TYR A 301 -11.29 22.82 26.49
C TYR A 301 -10.98 21.66 25.53
N ASN A 302 -11.88 21.42 24.59
CA ASN A 302 -11.62 20.47 23.51
C ASN A 302 -10.93 21.18 22.35
N MET A 303 -9.66 20.90 22.13
CA MET A 303 -8.85 21.46 21.03
C MET A 303 -8.54 20.44 19.95
N TYR A 304 -9.29 19.36 19.94
CA TYR A 304 -9.29 18.36 18.88
C TYR A 304 -10.24 18.74 17.77
N LYS A 305 -9.75 18.82 16.53
CA LYS A 305 -10.55 19.05 15.32
C LYS A 305 -11.37 20.36 15.40
N MET A 306 -10.70 21.45 15.70
CA MET A 306 -11.34 22.78 15.73
C MET A 306 -11.44 23.36 14.33
N PRO A 307 -12.63 23.73 13.83
CA PRO A 307 -12.75 24.48 12.58
C PRO A 307 -12.18 25.91 12.76
N LEU A 308 -11.58 26.48 11.72
CA LEU A 308 -10.91 27.80 11.77
C LEU A 308 -11.80 28.95 12.29
N ASN A 309 -13.09 28.86 12.04
CA ASN A 309 -14.06 29.89 12.45
C ASN A 309 -14.63 29.68 13.86
N LYS A 310 -14.21 28.61 14.55
CA LYS A 310 -14.70 28.26 15.89
C LYS A 310 -13.58 27.63 16.73
N THR A 311 -12.51 28.40 16.95
CA THR A 311 -11.39 28.01 17.80
C THR A 311 -11.56 28.48 19.22
N VAL A 312 -10.97 27.76 20.17
CA VAL A 312 -10.99 28.16 21.61
C VAL A 312 -10.19 29.42 21.84
N PHE A 313 -9.06 29.56 21.16
CA PHE A 313 -8.20 30.75 21.17
C PHE A 313 -8.07 31.33 19.77
N SER A 314 -7.64 32.58 19.66
CA SER A 314 -7.24 33.14 18.37
C SER A 314 -5.90 32.55 17.94
N TYR A 315 -5.80 32.08 16.69
CA TYR A 315 -4.58 31.58 16.07
C TYR A 315 -4.14 32.57 14.99
N GLN A 316 -2.88 33.00 15.05
CA GLN A 316 -2.27 33.90 14.07
C GLN A 316 -1.32 33.05 13.19
N PHE A 317 -1.72 32.88 11.95
CA PHE A 317 -0.89 32.20 10.94
C PHE A 317 0.26 33.11 10.50
N PRO A 318 1.41 32.53 10.09
CA PRO A 318 2.56 33.30 9.63
C PRO A 318 2.30 34.02 8.33
#